data_30ae52473caed43aeeb90782db3d6e45
#
_entry.id   30ae52473caed43aeeb90782db3d6e45
#
_cell.length_a   1.000
_cell.length_b   1.000
_cell.length_c   1.000
_cell.angle_alpha   90.00
_cell.angle_beta   90.00
_cell.angle_gamma   90.00
#
_symmetry.space_group_name_H-M   'P 1'
#
loop_
_entity.id
_entity.type
_entity.pdbx_description
1 polymer ?
#
loop_
_entity_poly.entity_id
_entity_poly.type
_entity_poly.pdbx_seq_one_letter_code
_entity_poly.pdbx_strand_id
1 'polypeptide(L)'
;MSDSKSKILKRSTLPLLVILIVAAVGIFFVVKLTEKGTVESIIKKDQPMAMLFIFESNKRPVSNQLLIWYPSRRKAAIMDIPSTMGIILKSANKMSSIDTVYDSRNPSKFVKEISDYLKYPIDGWFVYDEASLCQTIDLLEGIQMFIPETVMESDSLKGVSLPGGAVVLDGDKTNQY
;
A
#
# COMPACT_ATOMS: atom_id res chain seq x y z
N MET A 1 53.70 29.23 -32.54
CA MET A 1 53.65 28.37 -31.31
C MET A 1 52.39 28.55 -30.46
N SER A 2 51.35 29.18 -30.97
CA SER A 2 50.11 29.47 -30.22
C SER A 2 48.93 28.51 -30.50
N ASP A 3 48.95 27.78 -31.58
CA ASP A 3 47.80 26.98 -32.07
C ASP A 3 47.70 25.56 -31.46
N SER A 4 48.77 25.06 -30.88
CA SER A 4 48.78 23.70 -30.27
C SER A 4 48.13 23.64 -28.90
N LYS A 5 48.18 24.72 -28.11
CA LYS A 5 47.58 24.74 -26.74
C LYS A 5 46.07 24.83 -26.76
N SER A 6 45.48 25.45 -27.77
CA SER A 6 44.01 25.58 -27.87
C SER A 6 43.30 24.23 -28.23
N LYS A 7 43.96 23.38 -29.04
CA LYS A 7 43.45 22.03 -29.38
C LYS A 7 43.50 21.04 -28.24
N ILE A 8 44.51 21.11 -27.36
CA ILE A 8 44.62 20.24 -26.20
C ILE A 8 43.58 20.60 -25.12
N LEU A 9 43.30 21.89 -24.92
CA LEU A 9 42.24 22.32 -23.98
C LEU A 9 40.83 21.87 -24.42
N LYS A 10 40.49 21.97 -25.72
CA LYS A 10 39.23 21.52 -26.29
C LYS A 10 39.02 20.00 -26.20
N ARG A 11 40.12 19.22 -26.26
CA ARG A 11 40.05 17.76 -26.22
C ARG A 11 39.86 17.21 -24.80
N SER A 12 40.29 17.97 -23.77
CA SER A 12 40.13 17.59 -22.37
C SER A 12 38.80 18.01 -21.75
N THR A 13 38.14 19.08 -22.28
CA THR A 13 36.88 19.57 -21.75
C THR A 13 35.64 18.78 -22.22
N LEU A 14 35.73 18.15 -23.42
CA LEU A 14 34.62 17.38 -23.98
C LEU A 14 34.21 16.17 -23.10
N PRO A 15 35.12 15.30 -22.64
CA PRO A 15 34.74 14.18 -21.77
C PRO A 15 34.23 14.65 -20.40
N LEU A 16 34.78 15.75 -19.86
CA LEU A 16 34.32 16.32 -18.59
C LEU A 16 32.89 16.84 -18.71
N LEU A 17 32.53 17.47 -19.82
CA LEU A 17 31.20 17.98 -20.09
C LEU A 17 30.18 16.84 -20.25
N VAL A 18 30.56 15.74 -20.88
CA VAL A 18 29.74 14.53 -21.04
C VAL A 18 29.45 13.89 -19.66
N ILE A 19 30.48 13.77 -18.80
CA ILE A 19 30.32 13.24 -17.44
C ILE A 19 29.36 14.11 -16.62
N LEU A 20 29.47 15.43 -16.74
CA LEU A 20 28.62 16.38 -16.02
C LEU A 20 27.16 16.29 -16.48
N ILE A 21 26.90 16.11 -17.78
CA ILE A 21 25.55 15.91 -18.34
C ILE A 21 24.98 14.56 -17.84
N VAL A 22 25.74 13.49 -17.88
CA VAL A 22 25.31 12.17 -17.40
C VAL A 22 24.98 12.21 -15.91
N ALA A 23 25.80 12.90 -15.09
CA ALA A 23 25.55 13.11 -13.69
C ALA A 23 24.27 13.93 -13.46
N ALA A 24 24.06 15.01 -14.19
CA ALA A 24 22.85 15.84 -14.09
C ALA A 24 21.58 15.06 -14.48
N VAL A 25 21.64 14.28 -15.55
CA VAL A 25 20.53 13.38 -15.95
C VAL A 25 20.27 12.30 -14.89
N GLY A 26 21.33 11.70 -14.33
CA GLY A 26 21.22 10.72 -13.26
C GLY A 26 20.54 11.32 -12.00
N ILE A 27 20.99 12.49 -11.57
CA ILE A 27 20.38 13.22 -10.43
C ILE A 27 18.92 13.56 -10.73
N PHE A 28 18.60 14.04 -11.93
CA PHE A 28 17.22 14.35 -12.34
C PHE A 28 16.31 13.11 -12.29
N PHE A 29 16.79 11.95 -12.75
CA PHE A 29 16.06 10.68 -12.65
C PHE A 29 15.88 10.23 -11.20
N VAL A 30 16.92 10.31 -10.37
CA VAL A 30 16.84 9.97 -8.94
C VAL A 30 15.82 10.86 -8.23
N VAL A 31 15.88 12.18 -8.45
CA VAL A 31 14.91 13.14 -7.86
C VAL A 31 13.48 12.83 -8.33
N LYS A 32 13.26 12.58 -9.62
CA LYS A 32 11.93 12.22 -10.14
C LYS A 32 11.41 10.88 -9.61
N LEU A 33 12.29 9.90 -9.38
CA LEU A 33 11.90 8.62 -8.78
C LEU A 33 11.59 8.75 -7.28
N THR A 34 12.28 9.68 -6.59
CA THR A 34 12.08 9.93 -5.16
C THR A 34 10.85 10.82 -4.88
N GLU A 35 10.46 11.69 -5.83
CA GLU A 35 9.26 12.54 -5.70
C GLU A 35 7.93 11.77 -5.86
N LYS A 36 7.95 10.53 -6.35
CA LYS A 36 6.75 9.73 -6.48
C LYS A 36 6.38 9.08 -5.15
N GLY A 37 5.46 9.72 -4.43
CA GLY A 37 4.66 9.03 -3.43
C GLY A 37 5.13 9.14 -1.97
N THR A 38 5.90 10.14 -1.60
CA THR A 38 6.11 10.38 -0.17
C THR A 38 4.84 10.98 0.42
N VAL A 39 4.32 10.39 1.49
CA VAL A 39 3.14 10.88 2.25
C VAL A 39 3.24 12.38 2.51
N GLU A 40 4.45 12.87 2.81
CA GLU A 40 4.72 14.29 3.00
C GLU A 40 4.42 15.16 1.77
N SER A 41 4.70 14.67 0.56
CA SER A 41 4.40 15.40 -0.68
C SER A 41 2.89 15.47 -0.96
N ILE A 42 2.16 14.45 -0.60
CA ILE A 42 0.68 14.38 -0.72
C ILE A 42 0.05 15.37 0.26
N ILE A 43 0.51 15.39 1.51
CA ILE A 43 0.04 16.32 2.53
C ILE A 43 0.33 17.77 2.12
N LYS A 44 1.53 18.07 1.61
CA LYS A 44 1.91 19.41 1.13
C LYS A 44 1.10 19.89 -0.07
N LYS A 45 0.67 18.96 -0.94
CA LYS A 45 -0.14 19.30 -2.13
C LYS A 45 -1.65 19.34 -1.84
N ASP A 46 -2.06 19.15 -0.60
CA ASP A 46 -3.47 19.11 -0.18
C ASP A 46 -4.31 18.11 -1.00
N GLN A 47 -3.71 16.96 -1.30
CA GLN A 47 -4.35 15.89 -2.07
C GLN A 47 -4.83 14.78 -1.14
N PRO A 48 -5.92 14.08 -1.49
CA PRO A 48 -6.32 12.87 -0.78
C PRO A 48 -5.27 11.78 -1.01
N MET A 49 -5.01 11.00 0.03
CA MET A 49 -4.15 9.83 0.00
C MET A 49 -4.99 8.56 -0.04
N ALA A 50 -4.71 7.67 -0.96
CA ALA A 50 -5.38 6.38 -1.10
C ALA A 50 -4.46 5.23 -0.74
N MET A 51 -4.83 4.47 0.29
CA MET A 51 -4.08 3.32 0.77
C MET A 51 -4.94 2.06 0.70
N LEU A 52 -4.42 1.03 0.05
CA LEU A 52 -5.10 -0.26 -0.03
C LEU A 52 -4.57 -1.20 1.06
N PHE A 53 -5.45 -1.67 1.92
CA PHE A 53 -5.17 -2.67 2.92
C PHE A 53 -5.65 -4.03 2.42
N ILE A 54 -4.77 -5.00 2.33
CA ILE A 54 -5.03 -6.34 1.82
C ILE A 54 -4.83 -7.32 2.96
N PHE A 55 -5.92 -7.91 3.45
CA PHE A 55 -5.83 -9.02 4.39
C PHE A 55 -5.66 -10.32 3.62
N GLU A 56 -4.55 -11.00 3.89
CA GLU A 56 -4.19 -12.24 3.23
C GLU A 56 -4.38 -13.44 4.16
N SER A 57 -5.02 -14.48 3.66
CA SER A 57 -5.04 -15.80 4.30
C SER A 57 -4.71 -16.87 3.26
N ASN A 58 -3.80 -17.77 3.61
CA ASN A 58 -3.34 -18.84 2.71
C ASN A 58 -2.88 -18.32 1.33
N LYS A 59 -2.16 -17.19 1.31
CA LYS A 59 -1.65 -16.51 0.11
C LYS A 59 -2.74 -16.03 -0.85
N ARG A 60 -3.94 -15.79 -0.34
CA ARG A 60 -5.08 -15.25 -1.09
C ARG A 60 -5.61 -14.01 -0.41
N PRO A 61 -6.03 -12.99 -1.17
CA PRO A 61 -6.64 -11.81 -0.58
C PRO A 61 -8.06 -12.17 -0.13
N VAL A 62 -8.32 -12.07 1.15
CA VAL A 62 -9.62 -12.37 1.75
C VAL A 62 -10.46 -11.11 1.88
N SER A 63 -9.85 -10.03 2.37
CA SER A 63 -10.50 -8.74 2.50
C SER A 63 -9.59 -7.65 1.96
N ASN A 64 -10.17 -6.71 1.23
CA ASN A 64 -9.44 -5.58 0.66
C ASN A 64 -10.18 -4.30 0.99
N GLN A 65 -9.52 -3.39 1.69
CA GLN A 65 -10.11 -2.13 2.11
C GLN A 65 -9.31 -0.95 1.57
N LEU A 66 -9.96 -0.09 0.82
CA LEU A 66 -9.39 1.15 0.33
C LEU A 66 -9.73 2.28 1.30
N LEU A 67 -8.70 2.77 2.01
CA LEU A 67 -8.78 3.98 2.81
C LEU A 67 -8.42 5.18 1.93
N ILE A 68 -9.33 6.12 1.82
CA ILE A 68 -9.10 7.43 1.20
C ILE A 68 -9.09 8.46 2.32
N TRP A 69 -7.95 9.05 2.56
CA TRP A 69 -7.74 10.03 3.62
C TRP A 69 -7.44 11.40 3.04
N TYR A 70 -8.20 12.41 3.50
CA TYR A 70 -8.02 13.81 3.12
C TYR A 70 -7.55 14.63 4.33
N PRO A 71 -6.22 14.79 4.52
CA PRO A 71 -5.62 15.33 5.75
C PRO A 71 -6.13 16.73 6.10
N SER A 72 -6.13 17.65 5.15
CA SER A 72 -6.52 19.05 5.37
C SER A 72 -7.97 19.20 5.82
N ARG A 73 -8.84 18.32 5.35
CA ARG A 73 -10.27 18.32 5.72
C ARG A 73 -10.57 17.43 6.92
N ARG A 74 -9.57 16.71 7.46
CA ARG A 74 -9.73 15.72 8.53
C ARG A 74 -10.86 14.72 8.25
N LYS A 75 -10.97 14.29 7.00
CA LYS A 75 -11.98 13.34 6.55
C LYS A 75 -11.30 12.09 6.01
N ALA A 76 -11.91 10.95 6.27
CA ALA A 76 -11.53 9.69 5.69
C ALA A 76 -12.77 8.93 5.23
N ALA A 77 -12.59 8.08 4.23
CA ALA A 77 -13.58 7.11 3.78
C ALA A 77 -12.91 5.75 3.66
N ILE A 78 -13.61 4.71 4.04
CA ILE A 78 -13.17 3.32 3.86
C ILE A 78 -14.17 2.67 2.91
N MET A 79 -13.65 1.99 1.89
CA MET A 79 -14.44 1.22 0.93
C MET A 79 -13.94 -0.21 0.91
N ASP A 80 -14.84 -1.16 1.14
CA ASP A 80 -14.54 -2.58 0.98
C ASP A 80 -14.62 -2.98 -0.49
N ILE A 81 -13.62 -3.78 -0.92
CA ILE A 81 -13.50 -4.29 -2.28
C ILE A 81 -13.52 -5.83 -2.19
N PRO A 82 -14.64 -6.46 -2.57
CA PRO A 82 -14.75 -7.92 -2.49
C PRO A 82 -13.66 -8.61 -3.30
N SER A 83 -12.98 -9.57 -2.70
CA SER A 83 -11.93 -10.36 -3.38
C SER A 83 -12.45 -11.13 -4.60
N THR A 84 -13.75 -11.46 -4.59
CA THR A 84 -14.43 -12.14 -5.69
C THR A 84 -15.01 -11.19 -6.73
N MET A 85 -14.73 -9.89 -6.64
CA MET A 85 -15.23 -8.90 -7.60
C MET A 85 -14.84 -9.28 -9.03
N GLY A 86 -15.84 -9.35 -9.92
CA GLY A 86 -15.64 -9.63 -11.34
C GLY A 86 -15.01 -8.42 -12.05
N ILE A 87 -13.93 -8.64 -12.74
CA ILE A 87 -13.25 -7.63 -13.57
C ILE A 87 -12.98 -8.17 -14.98
N ILE A 88 -12.87 -7.27 -15.93
CA ILE A 88 -12.39 -7.63 -17.27
C ILE A 88 -10.88 -7.42 -17.31
N LEU A 89 -10.14 -8.52 -17.27
CA LEU A 89 -8.68 -8.48 -17.40
C LEU A 89 -8.32 -8.02 -18.82
N LYS A 90 -7.74 -6.83 -18.94
CA LYS A 90 -7.30 -6.26 -20.22
C LYS A 90 -6.29 -7.16 -20.94
N SER A 91 -5.45 -7.86 -20.19
CA SER A 91 -4.43 -8.76 -20.71
C SER A 91 -5.00 -10.02 -21.40
N ALA A 92 -6.20 -10.45 -21.00
CA ALA A 92 -6.82 -11.69 -21.49
C ALA A 92 -8.16 -11.45 -22.21
N ASN A 93 -8.68 -10.23 -22.20
CA ASN A 93 -10.02 -9.85 -22.68
C ASN A 93 -11.12 -10.81 -22.16
N LYS A 94 -10.97 -11.25 -20.92
CA LYS A 94 -11.81 -12.26 -20.27
C LYS A 94 -12.28 -11.72 -18.92
N MET A 95 -13.55 -11.98 -18.61
CA MET A 95 -14.06 -11.74 -17.26
C MET A 95 -13.44 -12.74 -16.29
N SER A 96 -12.92 -12.26 -15.18
CA SER A 96 -12.34 -13.07 -14.13
C SER A 96 -12.57 -12.40 -12.78
N SER A 97 -12.40 -13.14 -11.70
CA SER A 97 -12.38 -12.58 -10.37
C SER A 97 -11.04 -11.87 -10.11
N ILE A 98 -11.06 -10.77 -9.37
CA ILE A 98 -9.86 -9.95 -9.16
C ILE A 98 -8.79 -10.69 -8.35
N ASP A 99 -9.16 -11.61 -7.47
CA ASP A 99 -8.23 -12.45 -6.70
C ASP A 99 -7.34 -13.32 -7.59
N THR A 100 -7.76 -13.62 -8.84
CA THR A 100 -6.98 -14.43 -9.78
C THR A 100 -5.68 -13.76 -10.24
N VAL A 101 -5.58 -12.44 -10.10
CA VAL A 101 -4.36 -11.69 -10.45
C VAL A 101 -3.48 -11.39 -9.24
N TYR A 102 -3.90 -11.82 -8.05
CA TYR A 102 -3.15 -11.64 -6.83
C TYR A 102 -1.93 -12.56 -6.78
N ASP A 103 -0.80 -11.98 -6.41
CA ASP A 103 0.43 -12.70 -6.09
C ASP A 103 0.95 -12.19 -4.74
N SER A 104 0.95 -13.07 -3.74
CA SER A 104 1.41 -12.78 -2.38
C SER A 104 2.85 -12.23 -2.33
N ARG A 105 3.71 -12.61 -3.29
CA ARG A 105 5.09 -12.11 -3.37
C ARG A 105 5.19 -10.74 -4.03
N ASN A 106 4.24 -10.42 -4.91
CA ASN A 106 4.22 -9.15 -5.64
C ASN A 106 2.78 -8.71 -5.91
N PRO A 107 2.13 -8.05 -4.95
CA PRO A 107 0.74 -7.60 -5.09
C PRO A 107 0.56 -6.41 -6.04
N SER A 108 1.65 -5.84 -6.59
CA SER A 108 1.60 -4.63 -7.43
C SER A 108 0.64 -4.75 -8.61
N LYS A 109 0.54 -5.93 -9.24
CA LYS A 109 -0.38 -6.17 -10.35
C LYS A 109 -1.83 -6.11 -9.89
N PHE A 110 -2.13 -6.73 -8.76
CA PHE A 110 -3.46 -6.72 -8.15
C PHE A 110 -3.89 -5.29 -7.78
N VAL A 111 -3.01 -4.53 -7.12
CA VAL A 111 -3.25 -3.12 -6.78
C VAL A 111 -3.51 -2.29 -8.03
N LYS A 112 -2.73 -2.52 -9.09
CA LYS A 112 -2.90 -1.83 -10.35
C LYS A 112 -4.25 -2.13 -11.01
N GLU A 113 -4.69 -3.38 -11.03
CA GLU A 113 -6.01 -3.76 -11.58
C GLU A 113 -7.15 -3.11 -10.80
N ILE A 114 -7.06 -3.04 -9.46
CA ILE A 114 -8.03 -2.32 -8.62
C ILE A 114 -8.03 -0.82 -8.97
N SER A 115 -6.86 -0.20 -9.03
CA SER A 115 -6.72 1.22 -9.39
C SER A 115 -7.30 1.51 -10.78
N ASP A 116 -7.01 0.66 -11.76
CA ASP A 116 -7.53 0.78 -13.13
C ASP A 116 -9.07 0.59 -13.18
N TYR A 117 -9.61 -0.33 -12.38
CA TYR A 117 -11.05 -0.57 -12.28
C TYR A 117 -11.78 0.62 -11.66
N LEU A 118 -11.29 1.11 -10.53
CA LEU A 118 -11.86 2.24 -9.81
C LEU A 118 -11.65 3.58 -10.52
N LYS A 119 -10.74 3.65 -11.50
CA LYS A 119 -10.26 4.89 -12.11
C LYS A 119 -9.74 5.89 -11.09
N TYR A 120 -9.17 5.37 -10.00
CA TYR A 120 -8.66 6.13 -8.89
C TYR A 120 -7.22 5.67 -8.55
N PRO A 121 -6.25 6.59 -8.44
CA PRO A 121 -4.88 6.22 -8.13
C PRO A 121 -4.79 5.70 -6.69
N ILE A 122 -4.04 4.61 -6.49
CA ILE A 122 -3.70 4.07 -5.18
C ILE A 122 -2.25 4.43 -4.91
N ASP A 123 -2.00 5.20 -3.85
CA ASP A 123 -0.69 5.76 -3.53
C ASP A 123 0.22 4.75 -2.84
N GLY A 124 -0.38 3.77 -2.15
CA GLY A 124 0.34 2.72 -1.48
C GLY A 124 -0.57 1.57 -1.07
N TRP A 125 0.05 0.48 -0.59
CA TRP A 125 -0.69 -0.66 -0.07
C TRP A 125 0.04 -1.33 1.08
N PHE A 126 -0.73 -2.02 1.93
CA PHE A 126 -0.25 -2.92 2.97
C PHE A 126 -0.84 -4.29 2.77
N VAL A 127 0.00 -5.32 2.85
CA VAL A 127 -0.44 -6.70 2.97
C VAL A 127 -0.18 -7.15 4.39
N TYR A 128 -1.18 -7.71 5.01
CA TYR A 128 -1.09 -8.24 6.36
C TYR A 128 -1.89 -9.53 6.47
N ASP A 129 -1.42 -10.40 7.32
CA ASP A 129 -2.05 -11.66 7.67
C ASP A 129 -2.51 -11.64 9.14
N GLU A 130 -3.11 -12.72 9.57
CA GLU A 130 -3.57 -12.90 10.94
C GLU A 130 -2.48 -12.66 11.98
N ALA A 131 -1.29 -13.22 11.76
CA ALA A 131 -0.18 -13.06 12.70
C ALA A 131 0.30 -11.61 12.79
N SER A 132 0.42 -10.92 11.66
CA SER A 132 0.81 -9.51 11.59
C SER A 132 -0.25 -8.61 12.23
N LEU A 133 -1.54 -8.95 12.06
CA LEU A 133 -2.64 -8.23 12.69
C LEU A 133 -2.57 -8.34 14.22
N CYS A 134 -2.45 -9.56 14.74
CA CYS A 134 -2.32 -9.81 16.18
C CYS A 134 -1.14 -9.03 16.77
N GLN A 135 0.04 -9.14 16.13
CA GLN A 135 1.23 -8.41 16.58
C GLN A 135 1.04 -6.89 16.59
N THR A 136 0.36 -6.37 15.57
CA THR A 136 0.08 -4.93 15.47
C THR A 136 -0.83 -4.48 16.61
N ILE A 137 -1.85 -5.27 16.93
CA ILE A 137 -2.78 -4.98 18.03
C ILE A 137 -2.07 -5.02 19.38
N ASP A 138 -1.20 -6.00 19.59
CA ASP A 138 -0.40 -6.10 20.81
C ASP A 138 0.56 -4.90 20.95
N LEU A 139 1.18 -4.44 19.86
CA LEU A 139 2.02 -3.23 19.87
C LEU A 139 1.24 -1.95 20.20
N LEU A 140 -0.06 -1.93 19.91
CA LEU A 140 -0.96 -0.81 20.25
C LEU A 140 -1.56 -0.96 21.67
N GLU A 141 -1.10 -1.95 22.46
CA GLU A 141 -1.62 -2.27 23.80
C GLU A 141 -3.11 -2.69 23.79
N GLY A 142 -3.57 -3.23 22.66
CA GLY A 142 -4.92 -3.72 22.45
C GLY A 142 -5.88 -2.71 21.83
N ILE A 143 -7.07 -3.21 21.48
CA ILE A 143 -8.16 -2.43 20.92
C ILE A 143 -9.30 -2.32 21.95
N GLN A 144 -9.72 -1.09 22.22
CA GLN A 144 -10.90 -0.86 23.06
C GLN A 144 -12.17 -1.07 22.23
N MET A 145 -13.02 -1.99 22.68
CA MET A 145 -14.25 -2.34 21.98
C MET A 145 -15.40 -2.47 22.99
N PHE A 146 -16.62 -2.20 22.52
CA PHE A 146 -17.83 -2.50 23.27
C PHE A 146 -18.50 -3.72 22.67
N ILE A 147 -18.61 -4.80 23.47
CA ILE A 147 -19.28 -6.04 23.10
C ILE A 147 -20.70 -5.98 23.66
N PRO A 148 -21.76 -5.95 22.83
CA PRO A 148 -23.13 -5.77 23.30
C PRO A 148 -23.59 -6.88 24.25
N GLU A 149 -23.23 -8.11 23.96
CA GLU A 149 -23.60 -9.30 24.73
C GLU A 149 -22.38 -10.22 24.92
N THR A 150 -22.34 -10.91 26.07
CA THR A 150 -21.28 -11.87 26.33
C THR A 150 -21.22 -12.94 25.24
N VAL A 151 -20.07 -13.07 24.60
CA VAL A 151 -19.80 -14.14 23.64
C VAL A 151 -19.33 -15.36 24.42
N MET A 152 -20.12 -16.42 24.36
CA MET A 152 -19.78 -17.69 25.00
C MET A 152 -19.20 -18.67 23.99
N GLU A 153 -18.39 -19.59 24.47
CA GLU A 153 -17.89 -20.70 23.69
C GLU A 153 -19.04 -21.44 23.01
N SER A 154 -18.91 -21.69 21.72
CA SER A 154 -19.84 -22.45 20.90
C SER A 154 -19.07 -23.43 20.00
N ASP A 155 -19.76 -24.34 19.31
CA ASP A 155 -19.13 -25.25 18.36
C ASP A 155 -18.34 -24.54 17.25
N SER A 156 -18.75 -23.30 16.92
CA SER A 156 -18.10 -22.46 15.92
C SER A 156 -16.97 -21.59 16.48
N LEU A 157 -16.98 -21.34 17.80
CA LEU A 157 -16.09 -20.40 18.49
C LEU A 157 -15.43 -21.12 19.68
N LYS A 158 -14.73 -22.21 19.40
CA LYS A 158 -14.07 -23.01 20.46
C LYS A 158 -12.98 -22.21 21.16
N GLY A 159 -13.06 -22.18 22.48
CA GLY A 159 -12.08 -21.48 23.32
C GLY A 159 -12.29 -19.97 23.46
N VAL A 160 -13.33 -19.41 22.83
CA VAL A 160 -13.63 -17.98 22.90
C VAL A 160 -14.66 -17.71 24.00
N SER A 161 -14.28 -16.91 24.98
CA SER A 161 -15.19 -16.37 26.00
C SER A 161 -14.84 -14.89 26.21
N LEU A 162 -15.72 -14.01 25.74
CA LEU A 162 -15.53 -12.56 25.83
C LEU A 162 -16.69 -11.96 26.62
N PRO A 163 -16.43 -11.26 27.73
CA PRO A 163 -17.48 -10.61 28.51
C PRO A 163 -18.13 -9.49 27.72
N GLY A 164 -19.43 -9.31 27.90
CA GLY A 164 -20.15 -8.14 27.40
C GLY A 164 -19.68 -6.86 28.10
N GLY A 165 -19.80 -5.72 27.43
CA GLY A 165 -19.41 -4.42 27.92
C GLY A 165 -18.16 -3.85 27.26
N ALA A 166 -17.55 -2.85 27.90
CA ALA A 166 -16.30 -2.26 27.42
C ALA A 166 -15.11 -3.18 27.77
N VAL A 167 -14.42 -3.65 26.76
CA VAL A 167 -13.29 -4.57 26.89
C VAL A 167 -12.09 -4.06 26.09
N VAL A 168 -10.90 -4.49 26.48
CA VAL A 168 -9.68 -4.34 25.69
C VAL A 168 -9.33 -5.71 25.14
N LEU A 169 -9.33 -5.82 23.81
CA LEU A 169 -8.93 -7.03 23.09
C LEU A 169 -7.45 -6.93 22.75
N ASP A 170 -6.64 -7.88 23.19
CA ASP A 170 -5.30 -8.13 22.69
C ASP A 170 -5.35 -8.81 21.30
N GLY A 171 -4.18 -9.05 20.71
CA GLY A 171 -4.10 -9.68 19.40
C GLY A 171 -4.81 -11.03 19.34
N ASP A 172 -4.57 -11.89 20.33
CA ASP A 172 -5.16 -13.23 20.38
C ASP A 172 -6.69 -13.19 20.51
N LYS A 173 -7.21 -12.34 21.39
CA LYS A 173 -8.67 -12.17 21.55
C LYS A 173 -9.32 -11.53 20.34
N THR A 174 -8.63 -10.59 19.67
CA THR A 174 -9.15 -9.98 18.45
C THR A 174 -9.26 -10.98 17.32
N ASN A 175 -8.32 -11.91 17.22
CA ASN A 175 -8.37 -12.97 16.23
C ASN A 175 -9.47 -14.00 16.48
N GLN A 176 -9.86 -14.16 17.73
CA GLN A 176 -10.93 -15.07 18.14
C GLN A 176 -12.33 -14.48 18.00
N TYR A 177 -12.45 -13.13 18.03
CA TYR A 177 -13.71 -12.39 17.92
C TYR A 177 -14.14 -12.21 16.46
#